data_27210d5161485b9c981578dd3fd3e16e
#
_entry.id   27210d5161485b9c981578dd3fd3e16e
#
_cell.length_a   1.000
_cell.length_b   1.000
_cell.length_c   1.000
_cell.angle_alpha   90.00
_cell.angle_beta   90.00
_cell.angle_gamma   90.00
#
_symmetry.space_group_name_H-M   'P 1'
#
loop_
_entity.id
_entity.type
_entity.pdbx_description
1 polymer ?
#
loop_
_entity_poly.entity_id
_entity_poly.type
_entity_poly.pdbx_seq_one_letter_code
_entity_poly.pdbx_strand_id
1 'polypeptide(L)'
;MKLSKMSFPHTVNVLRVLMFLLLSLYVLNAVGNLEAVQHWVGGRRYLNALWIVMVLYLLVSRFDIDRSFLVRQIRLIAPIGAVCIFLYFYHDRSFDLGFLKYAVLLVLAASAVCRLNWLDRNVFFRVNSAACLVIFAVALYQIIGLHRMVPDGDINRNIFAPQAMIIGGISGFAWLYDKVNKKERLLHVICGVLALWVALRTSCRTAYVSEMVLAVLFCGLGYRKYRWPLHWLLLGVAAVAALMVAVVLCSPEVTESRFGRITTEVTGFIDLKSGKTTASSIGLRLAMWQAALTEIIPKHFWFGVGEVSNVDFVSLFPHTKIDKNFLSTLQHFHNEGINIFVTGGLLLFVSANGLLCRLFQRAWSEPAMLCLLVGTVAFGMTEVTWLHKNCFLMLTSVWLLYECASSKSSSPKE
;
A
#
# COMPACT_ATOMS: atom_id res chain seq x y z
N MET A 1 -31.44 -26.47 29.80
CA MET A 1 -30.96 -27.31 28.68
C MET A 1 -29.52 -26.91 28.35
N LYS A 2 -28.53 -27.78 28.66
CA LYS A 2 -27.09 -27.47 28.54
C LYS A 2 -26.65 -27.63 27.08
N LEU A 3 -26.70 -26.58 26.30
CA LEU A 3 -26.04 -26.46 24.97
C LEU A 3 -24.50 -26.31 25.07
N SER A 4 -23.92 -26.77 26.21
CA SER A 4 -22.58 -26.32 26.63
C SER A 4 -21.39 -27.10 26.10
N LYS A 5 -21.53 -28.12 25.23
CA LYS A 5 -20.38 -28.97 24.86
C LYS A 5 -20.28 -29.45 23.40
N MET A 6 -20.99 -28.87 22.45
CA MET A 6 -20.65 -29.12 21.06
C MET A 6 -19.59 -28.06 20.61
N SER A 7 -18.33 -28.28 20.95
CA SER A 7 -17.24 -27.62 20.25
C SER A 7 -17.09 -28.33 18.89
N PHE A 8 -17.19 -27.62 17.80
CA PHE A 8 -16.87 -28.12 16.47
C PHE A 8 -15.43 -27.72 16.11
N PRO A 9 -14.39 -28.34 16.71
CA PRO A 9 -12.99 -27.89 16.54
C PRO A 9 -12.57 -27.93 15.07
N HIS A 10 -13.10 -28.89 14.31
CA HIS A 10 -12.82 -28.99 12.88
C HIS A 10 -13.40 -27.79 12.11
N THR A 11 -14.66 -27.44 12.34
CA THR A 11 -15.33 -26.31 11.68
C THR A 11 -14.65 -24.98 12.01
N VAL A 12 -14.25 -24.79 13.28
CA VAL A 12 -13.50 -23.60 13.72
C VAL A 12 -12.18 -23.47 12.96
N ASN A 13 -11.43 -24.55 12.81
CA ASN A 13 -10.17 -24.55 12.06
C ASN A 13 -10.37 -24.29 10.56
N VAL A 14 -11.41 -24.88 9.96
CA VAL A 14 -11.75 -24.62 8.55
C VAL A 14 -12.05 -23.14 8.33
N LEU A 15 -12.84 -22.52 9.21
CA LEU A 15 -13.16 -21.10 9.10
C LEU A 15 -11.92 -20.21 9.29
N ARG A 16 -10.98 -20.58 10.18
CA ARG A 16 -9.68 -19.87 10.31
C ARG A 16 -8.84 -19.96 9.03
N VAL A 17 -8.77 -21.15 8.42
CA VAL A 17 -8.06 -21.35 7.16
C VAL A 17 -8.71 -20.53 6.04
N LEU A 18 -10.04 -20.50 5.96
CA LEU A 18 -10.74 -19.66 4.98
C LEU A 18 -10.45 -18.18 5.20
N MET A 19 -10.44 -17.68 6.43
CA MET A 19 -10.05 -16.30 6.72
C MET A 19 -8.61 -16.03 6.35
N PHE A 20 -7.68 -16.96 6.64
CA PHE A 20 -6.28 -16.82 6.21
C PHE A 20 -6.19 -16.74 4.69
N LEU A 21 -6.87 -17.60 3.94
CA LEU A 21 -6.91 -17.56 2.48
C LEU A 21 -7.47 -16.22 1.98
N LEU A 22 -8.59 -15.76 2.53
CA LEU A 22 -9.19 -14.48 2.15
C LEU A 22 -8.25 -13.29 2.46
N LEU A 23 -7.58 -13.28 3.62
CA LEU A 23 -6.58 -12.26 3.93
C LEU A 23 -5.37 -12.34 2.97
N SER A 24 -4.97 -13.56 2.57
CA SER A 24 -3.86 -13.79 1.64
C SER A 24 -4.18 -13.35 0.21
N LEU A 25 -5.46 -13.21 -0.12
CA LEU A 25 -5.91 -12.68 -1.41
C LEU A 25 -5.74 -11.16 -1.54
N TYR A 26 -4.93 -10.52 -0.67
CA TYR A 26 -4.65 -9.09 -0.76
C TYR A 26 -4.08 -8.68 -2.13
N VAL A 27 -3.39 -9.59 -2.82
CA VAL A 27 -2.91 -9.39 -4.17
C VAL A 27 -4.03 -9.09 -5.17
N LEU A 28 -5.25 -9.56 -4.92
CA LEU A 28 -6.40 -9.26 -5.77
C LEU A 28 -6.78 -7.78 -5.74
N ASN A 29 -6.35 -7.04 -4.71
CA ASN A 29 -6.49 -5.59 -4.71
C ASN A 29 -5.56 -4.91 -5.72
N ALA A 30 -4.47 -5.59 -6.11
CA ALA A 30 -3.56 -5.12 -7.15
C ALA A 30 -4.07 -5.40 -8.57
N VAL A 31 -4.95 -6.40 -8.74
CA VAL A 31 -5.42 -6.89 -10.04
C VAL A 31 -6.94 -6.97 -10.15
N GLY A 32 -7.65 -6.36 -9.21
CA GLY A 32 -9.08 -6.57 -8.98
C GLY A 32 -10.05 -6.11 -10.07
N ASN A 33 -9.55 -5.39 -11.08
CA ASN A 33 -10.38 -4.91 -12.19
C ASN A 33 -10.16 -5.67 -13.51
N LEU A 34 -9.34 -6.73 -13.54
CA LEU A 34 -9.33 -7.64 -14.70
C LEU A 34 -10.75 -8.15 -14.95
N GLU A 35 -11.29 -7.98 -16.15
CA GLU A 35 -12.64 -8.43 -16.51
C GLU A 35 -12.88 -9.89 -16.12
N ALA A 36 -11.89 -10.75 -16.34
CA ALA A 36 -11.91 -12.15 -15.93
C ALA A 36 -12.01 -12.34 -14.40
N VAL A 37 -11.50 -11.38 -13.61
CA VAL A 37 -11.49 -11.41 -12.13
C VAL A 37 -12.66 -10.62 -11.57
N GLN A 38 -13.14 -9.57 -12.26
CA GLN A 38 -14.30 -8.77 -11.85
C GLN A 38 -15.56 -9.61 -11.67
N HIS A 39 -15.80 -10.56 -12.56
CA HIS A 39 -16.94 -11.47 -12.46
C HIS A 39 -16.86 -12.36 -11.22
N TRP A 40 -15.66 -12.75 -10.77
CA TRP A 40 -15.47 -13.66 -9.64
C TRP A 40 -15.15 -12.96 -8.32
N VAL A 41 -14.39 -11.88 -8.34
CA VAL A 41 -13.80 -11.28 -7.14
C VAL A 41 -13.94 -9.74 -7.12
N GLY A 42 -14.88 -9.15 -7.86
CA GLY A 42 -15.05 -7.70 -7.85
C GLY A 42 -14.83 -7.13 -6.44
N GLY A 43 -13.94 -6.16 -6.27
CA GLY A 43 -13.24 -5.75 -5.03
C GLY A 43 -14.04 -5.55 -3.73
N ARG A 44 -15.37 -5.74 -3.77
CA ARG A 44 -16.23 -5.84 -2.59
C ARG A 44 -16.62 -7.28 -2.24
N ARG A 45 -16.58 -8.21 -3.19
CA ARG A 45 -17.10 -9.58 -2.95
C ARG A 45 -16.24 -10.38 -1.98
N TYR A 46 -14.91 -10.29 -2.08
CA TYR A 46 -14.04 -10.98 -1.12
C TYR A 46 -14.15 -10.38 0.29
N LEU A 47 -14.36 -9.06 0.43
CA LEU A 47 -14.62 -8.43 1.72
C LEU A 47 -15.96 -8.89 2.29
N ASN A 48 -16.99 -9.01 1.46
CA ASN A 48 -18.28 -9.57 1.88
C ASN A 48 -18.13 -11.04 2.30
N ALA A 49 -17.36 -11.82 1.53
CA ALA A 49 -17.04 -13.20 1.92
C ALA A 49 -16.28 -13.25 3.26
N LEU A 50 -15.29 -12.36 3.46
CA LEU A 50 -14.57 -12.25 4.73
C LEU A 50 -15.50 -11.87 5.89
N TRP A 51 -16.46 -10.96 5.68
CA TRP A 51 -17.50 -10.63 6.67
C TRP A 51 -18.35 -11.84 7.03
N ILE A 52 -18.85 -12.57 6.03
CA ILE A 52 -19.68 -13.77 6.24
C ILE A 52 -18.89 -14.81 7.02
N VAL A 53 -17.67 -15.14 6.60
CA VAL A 53 -16.81 -16.11 7.26
C VAL A 53 -16.49 -15.67 8.69
N MET A 54 -16.23 -14.37 8.92
CA MET A 54 -15.98 -13.83 10.25
C MET A 54 -17.20 -13.95 11.16
N VAL A 55 -18.40 -13.60 10.69
CA VAL A 55 -19.62 -13.72 11.47
C VAL A 55 -19.88 -15.19 11.83
N LEU A 56 -19.80 -16.10 10.85
CA LEU A 56 -19.93 -17.54 11.09
C LEU A 56 -18.88 -18.05 12.09
N TYR A 57 -17.63 -17.59 11.95
CA TYR A 57 -16.58 -17.95 12.89
C TYR A 57 -16.90 -17.51 14.31
N LEU A 58 -17.28 -16.24 14.52
CA LEU A 58 -17.62 -15.72 15.85
C LEU A 58 -18.78 -16.48 16.50
N LEU A 59 -19.80 -16.86 15.71
CA LEU A 59 -20.94 -17.63 16.17
C LEU A 59 -20.54 -19.07 16.59
N VAL A 60 -19.73 -19.74 15.76
CA VAL A 60 -19.33 -21.14 16.00
C VAL A 60 -18.22 -21.25 17.03
N SER A 61 -17.24 -20.36 17.02
CA SER A 61 -16.07 -20.41 17.91
C SER A 61 -16.31 -19.81 19.29
N ARG A 62 -17.47 -19.16 19.52
CA ARG A 62 -17.74 -18.39 20.73
C ARG A 62 -16.67 -17.36 21.06
N PHE A 63 -16.23 -16.63 20.03
CA PHE A 63 -15.19 -15.59 20.14
C PHE A 63 -13.80 -16.11 20.53
N ASP A 64 -13.43 -17.33 20.08
CA ASP A 64 -12.08 -17.87 20.26
C ASP A 64 -11.06 -17.16 19.33
N ILE A 65 -10.76 -15.91 19.66
CA ILE A 65 -9.80 -15.03 18.98
C ILE A 65 -8.59 -14.79 19.88
N ASP A 66 -7.47 -14.40 19.28
CA ASP A 66 -6.32 -13.94 20.05
C ASP A 66 -6.59 -12.54 20.62
N ARG A 67 -7.04 -12.51 21.88
CA ARG A 67 -7.39 -11.26 22.57
C ARG A 67 -6.17 -10.34 22.74
N SER A 68 -4.99 -10.90 22.97
CA SER A 68 -3.77 -10.13 23.14
C SER A 68 -3.38 -9.40 21.85
N PHE A 69 -3.47 -10.11 20.74
CA PHE A 69 -3.29 -9.54 19.40
C PHE A 69 -4.36 -8.48 19.12
N LEU A 70 -5.63 -8.78 19.32
CA LEU A 70 -6.74 -7.85 19.09
C LEU A 70 -6.55 -6.55 19.89
N VAL A 71 -6.30 -6.64 21.18
CA VAL A 71 -6.10 -5.45 22.05
C VAL A 71 -4.89 -4.65 21.59
N ARG A 72 -3.80 -5.30 21.19
CA ARG A 72 -2.60 -4.63 20.66
C ARG A 72 -2.91 -3.86 19.37
N GLN A 73 -3.69 -4.41 18.45
CA GLN A 73 -4.07 -3.72 17.21
C GLN A 73 -5.09 -2.61 17.48
N ILE A 74 -6.08 -2.83 18.35
CA ILE A 74 -7.03 -1.78 18.74
C ILE A 74 -6.29 -0.58 19.35
N ARG A 75 -5.37 -0.80 20.29
CA ARG A 75 -4.57 0.29 20.89
C ARG A 75 -3.75 1.06 19.85
N LEU A 76 -3.36 0.42 18.76
CA LEU A 76 -2.62 1.06 17.68
C LEU A 76 -3.53 1.99 16.86
N ILE A 77 -4.72 1.52 16.49
CA ILE A 77 -5.63 2.24 15.58
C ILE A 77 -6.65 3.13 16.29
N ALA A 78 -6.91 2.91 17.60
CA ALA A 78 -7.94 3.65 18.33
C ALA A 78 -7.77 5.17 18.31
N PRO A 79 -6.57 5.75 18.44
CA PRO A 79 -6.41 7.20 18.41
C PRO A 79 -6.87 7.81 17.07
N ILE A 80 -6.42 7.25 15.95
CA ILE A 80 -6.85 7.73 14.62
C ILE A 80 -8.33 7.41 14.38
N GLY A 81 -8.83 6.27 14.85
CA GLY A 81 -10.23 5.90 14.77
C GLY A 81 -11.14 6.90 15.49
N ALA A 82 -10.75 7.33 16.71
CA ALA A 82 -11.48 8.33 17.45
C ALA A 82 -11.52 9.69 16.73
N VAL A 83 -10.41 10.09 16.12
CA VAL A 83 -10.33 11.30 15.29
C VAL A 83 -11.24 11.19 14.07
N CYS A 84 -11.21 10.06 13.35
CA CYS A 84 -12.08 9.86 12.19
C CYS A 84 -13.57 9.91 12.57
N ILE A 85 -13.95 9.30 13.70
CA ILE A 85 -15.32 9.35 14.22
C ILE A 85 -15.72 10.79 14.59
N PHE A 86 -14.82 11.54 15.26
CA PHE A 86 -15.06 12.95 15.58
C PHE A 86 -15.27 13.78 14.31
N LEU A 87 -14.38 13.66 13.31
CA LEU A 87 -14.48 14.37 12.04
C LEU A 87 -15.74 14.00 11.26
N TYR A 88 -16.18 12.75 11.32
CA TYR A 88 -17.43 12.31 10.71
C TYR A 88 -18.64 13.07 11.24
N PHE A 89 -18.73 13.29 12.55
CA PHE A 89 -19.81 14.09 13.16
C PHE A 89 -19.59 15.58 12.96
N TYR A 90 -18.37 16.06 13.01
CA TYR A 90 -18.04 17.47 12.79
C TYR A 90 -18.41 17.95 11.38
N HIS A 91 -18.22 17.12 10.36
CA HIS A 91 -18.55 17.40 8.97
C HIS A 91 -19.93 16.86 8.55
N ASP A 92 -20.89 16.80 9.45
CA ASP A 92 -22.26 16.36 9.17
C ASP A 92 -22.35 15.04 8.38
N ARG A 93 -21.49 14.06 8.74
CA ARG A 93 -21.40 12.74 8.14
C ARG A 93 -20.80 12.69 6.72
N SER A 94 -20.25 13.78 6.22
CA SER A 94 -19.58 13.79 4.91
C SER A 94 -18.17 13.18 4.94
N PHE A 95 -17.56 12.99 6.11
CA PHE A 95 -16.24 12.35 6.24
C PHE A 95 -16.33 10.83 6.06
N ASP A 96 -15.52 10.24 5.15
CA ASP A 96 -15.57 8.79 4.86
C ASP A 96 -14.96 7.94 5.98
N LEU A 97 -15.79 7.08 6.58
CA LEU A 97 -15.39 6.05 7.55
C LEU A 97 -15.11 4.68 6.94
N GLY A 98 -15.10 4.56 5.60
CA GLY A 98 -14.94 3.27 4.92
C GLY A 98 -13.65 2.55 5.32
N PHE A 99 -12.55 3.29 5.46
CA PHE A 99 -11.26 2.73 5.88
C PHE A 99 -11.31 2.16 7.30
N LEU A 100 -11.99 2.83 8.24
CA LEU A 100 -12.13 2.33 9.61
C LEU A 100 -12.91 1.01 9.65
N LYS A 101 -13.99 0.88 8.88
CA LYS A 101 -14.77 -0.37 8.76
C LYS A 101 -13.88 -1.51 8.26
N TYR A 102 -13.07 -1.27 7.24
CA TYR A 102 -12.15 -2.28 6.70
C TYR A 102 -11.05 -2.64 7.68
N ALA A 103 -10.47 -1.65 8.37
CA ALA A 103 -9.45 -1.90 9.39
C ALA A 103 -9.98 -2.80 10.50
N VAL A 104 -11.18 -2.53 11.02
CA VAL A 104 -11.82 -3.34 12.06
C VAL A 104 -12.05 -4.77 11.58
N LEU A 105 -12.61 -4.96 10.37
CA LEU A 105 -12.80 -6.29 9.79
C LEU A 105 -11.49 -7.08 9.68
N LEU A 106 -10.46 -6.46 9.10
CA LEU A 106 -9.16 -7.11 8.90
C LEU A 106 -8.48 -7.45 10.22
N VAL A 107 -8.57 -6.59 11.24
CA VAL A 107 -8.01 -6.84 12.57
C VAL A 107 -8.74 -7.99 13.25
N LEU A 108 -10.07 -8.06 13.17
CA LEU A 108 -10.83 -9.19 13.71
C LEU A 108 -10.47 -10.51 13.02
N ALA A 109 -10.40 -10.50 11.67
CA ALA A 109 -10.01 -11.67 10.90
C ALA A 109 -8.59 -12.14 11.24
N ALA A 110 -7.63 -11.21 11.32
CA ALA A 110 -6.26 -11.51 11.71
C ALA A 110 -6.17 -12.08 13.14
N SER A 111 -6.99 -11.56 14.08
CA SER A 111 -7.04 -12.07 15.46
C SER A 111 -7.48 -13.53 15.55
N ALA A 112 -8.33 -13.98 14.63
CA ALA A 112 -8.70 -15.40 14.50
C ALA A 112 -7.61 -16.22 13.82
N VAL A 113 -6.99 -15.66 12.76
CA VAL A 113 -5.92 -16.30 11.98
C VAL A 113 -4.65 -16.50 12.83
N CYS A 114 -4.36 -15.59 13.76
CA CYS A 114 -3.26 -15.74 14.72
C CYS A 114 -3.30 -17.04 15.54
N ARG A 115 -4.46 -17.70 15.63
CA ARG A 115 -4.59 -19.02 16.29
C ARG A 115 -4.12 -20.20 15.44
N LEU A 116 -3.78 -20.00 14.14
CA LEU A 116 -3.28 -21.06 13.27
C LEU A 116 -1.83 -21.38 13.61
N ASN A 117 -1.56 -22.58 14.14
CA ASN A 117 -0.24 -22.96 14.64
C ASN A 117 0.86 -23.04 13.56
N TRP A 118 0.48 -23.27 12.30
CA TRP A 118 1.40 -23.39 11.18
C TRP A 118 1.71 -22.05 10.49
N LEU A 119 1.03 -20.98 10.87
CA LEU A 119 1.31 -19.66 10.30
C LEU A 119 2.58 -19.08 10.92
N ASP A 120 3.67 -19.16 10.18
CA ASP A 120 4.98 -18.62 10.52
C ASP A 120 5.52 -17.66 9.43
N ARG A 121 6.71 -17.14 9.64
CA ARG A 121 7.35 -16.25 8.67
C ARG A 121 7.62 -16.91 7.32
N ASN A 122 7.88 -18.22 7.26
CA ASN A 122 8.11 -18.93 6.01
C ASN A 122 6.81 -18.96 5.19
N VAL A 123 5.69 -19.28 5.85
CA VAL A 123 4.36 -19.24 5.21
C VAL A 123 4.04 -17.83 4.71
N PHE A 124 4.31 -16.79 5.51
CA PHE A 124 4.12 -15.41 5.08
C PHE A 124 4.92 -15.10 3.80
N PHE A 125 6.22 -15.42 3.75
CA PHE A 125 7.04 -15.17 2.56
C PHE A 125 6.61 -16.00 1.35
N ARG A 126 6.14 -17.24 1.53
CA ARG A 126 5.58 -18.06 0.45
C ARG A 126 4.33 -17.41 -0.14
N VAL A 127 3.40 -16.94 0.71
CA VAL A 127 2.20 -16.21 0.28
C VAL A 127 2.58 -14.94 -0.49
N ASN A 128 3.53 -14.17 0.03
CA ASN A 128 3.95 -12.94 -0.62
C ASN A 128 4.66 -13.21 -1.96
N SER A 129 5.45 -14.28 -2.07
CA SER A 129 6.05 -14.69 -3.34
C SER A 129 5.02 -15.18 -4.36
N ALA A 130 3.98 -15.89 -3.91
CA ALA A 130 2.85 -16.24 -4.77
C ALA A 130 2.15 -14.96 -5.29
N ALA A 131 2.00 -13.94 -4.44
CA ALA A 131 1.46 -12.65 -4.85
C ALA A 131 2.34 -11.96 -5.92
N CYS A 132 3.67 -12.03 -5.80
CA CYS A 132 4.60 -11.54 -6.83
C CYS A 132 4.39 -12.24 -8.17
N LEU A 133 4.21 -13.56 -8.15
CA LEU A 133 3.98 -14.34 -9.38
C LEU A 133 2.63 -13.99 -10.03
N VAL A 134 1.59 -13.75 -9.23
CA VAL A 134 0.29 -13.29 -9.75
C VAL A 134 0.43 -11.93 -10.42
N ILE A 135 1.10 -10.96 -9.77
CA ILE A 135 1.36 -9.64 -10.34
C ILE A 135 2.13 -9.75 -11.65
N PHE A 136 3.17 -10.58 -11.69
CA PHE A 136 3.97 -10.80 -12.88
C PHE A 136 3.16 -11.45 -14.02
N ALA A 137 2.38 -12.47 -13.71
CA ALA A 137 1.51 -13.14 -14.69
C ALA A 137 0.47 -12.20 -15.29
N VAL A 138 -0.15 -11.35 -14.45
CA VAL A 138 -1.11 -10.33 -14.90
C VAL A 138 -0.43 -9.32 -15.82
N ALA A 139 0.75 -8.83 -15.45
CA ALA A 139 1.49 -7.89 -16.29
C ALA A 139 1.88 -8.51 -17.64
N LEU A 140 2.35 -9.76 -17.65
CA LEU A 140 2.62 -10.47 -18.89
C LEU A 140 1.37 -10.65 -19.75
N TYR A 141 0.25 -11.03 -19.14
CA TYR A 141 -1.02 -11.14 -19.85
C TYR A 141 -1.44 -9.81 -20.49
N GLN A 142 -1.28 -8.69 -19.75
CA GLN A 142 -1.60 -7.37 -20.30
C GLN A 142 -0.65 -6.95 -21.44
N ILE A 143 0.64 -7.24 -21.31
CA ILE A 143 1.62 -6.88 -22.34
C ILE A 143 1.49 -7.79 -23.57
N ILE A 144 1.45 -9.10 -23.38
CA ILE A 144 1.50 -10.07 -24.48
C ILE A 144 0.10 -10.38 -25.00
N GLY A 145 -0.84 -10.69 -24.11
CA GLY A 145 -2.20 -11.12 -24.47
C GLY A 145 -3.10 -9.98 -24.90
N LEU A 146 -3.01 -8.81 -24.23
CA LEU A 146 -3.82 -7.64 -24.54
C LEU A 146 -3.06 -6.58 -25.35
N HIS A 147 -1.80 -6.83 -25.71
CA HIS A 147 -0.93 -5.91 -26.43
C HIS A 147 -0.87 -4.50 -25.80
N ARG A 148 -0.98 -4.41 -24.47
CA ARG A 148 -0.85 -3.13 -23.77
C ARG A 148 0.62 -2.73 -23.69
N MET A 149 0.92 -1.48 -24.04
CA MET A 149 2.27 -0.93 -23.90
C MET A 149 2.76 -0.92 -22.46
N VAL A 150 1.83 -0.64 -21.52
CA VAL A 150 2.12 -0.46 -20.09
C VAL A 150 1.13 -1.26 -19.26
N PRO A 151 1.59 -2.14 -18.35
CA PRO A 151 0.70 -2.85 -17.45
C PRO A 151 0.14 -1.89 -16.38
N ASP A 152 -1.15 -1.96 -16.13
CA ASP A 152 -1.85 -1.10 -15.18
C ASP A 152 -2.72 -1.86 -14.15
N GLY A 153 -2.71 -3.20 -14.25
CA GLY A 153 -3.52 -4.06 -13.39
C GLY A 153 -5.03 -3.88 -13.57
N ASP A 154 -5.45 -3.24 -14.69
CA ASP A 154 -6.83 -2.82 -14.96
C ASP A 154 -7.44 -1.89 -13.89
N ILE A 155 -6.61 -1.30 -13.05
CA ILE A 155 -7.04 -0.31 -12.05
C ILE A 155 -6.56 1.08 -12.47
N ASN A 156 -5.30 1.29 -12.34
CA ASN A 156 -4.51 2.45 -12.71
C ASN A 156 -3.04 2.12 -12.45
N ARG A 157 -2.15 2.47 -13.38
CA ARG A 157 -0.70 2.23 -13.19
C ARG A 157 -0.15 2.86 -11.90
N ASN A 158 -0.68 4.01 -11.47
CA ASN A 158 -0.25 4.69 -10.25
C ASN A 158 -0.73 3.97 -8.96
N ILE A 159 -1.66 3.03 -9.07
CA ILE A 159 -2.12 2.18 -7.98
C ILE A 159 -1.43 0.82 -8.06
N PHE A 160 -1.24 0.30 -9.27
CA PHE A 160 -0.61 -1.00 -9.51
C PHE A 160 0.89 -1.00 -9.18
N ALA A 161 1.60 0.08 -9.59
CA ALA A 161 3.03 0.23 -9.35
C ALA A 161 3.44 0.13 -7.87
N PRO A 162 2.83 0.89 -6.91
CA PRO A 162 3.19 0.77 -5.50
C PRO A 162 2.93 -0.62 -4.93
N GLN A 163 1.85 -1.26 -5.37
CA GLN A 163 1.53 -2.60 -4.91
C GLN A 163 2.57 -3.62 -5.38
N ALA A 164 2.92 -3.59 -6.67
CA ALA A 164 3.97 -4.45 -7.22
C ALA A 164 5.32 -4.21 -6.55
N MET A 165 5.69 -2.94 -6.36
CA MET A 165 6.94 -2.53 -5.71
C MET A 165 7.03 -3.00 -4.25
N ILE A 166 5.98 -2.77 -3.45
CA ILE A 166 5.98 -3.11 -2.03
C ILE A 166 6.00 -4.63 -1.85
N ILE A 167 5.14 -5.36 -2.56
CA ILE A 167 5.09 -6.83 -2.49
C ILE A 167 6.41 -7.44 -2.98
N GLY A 168 6.97 -6.90 -4.08
CA GLY A 168 8.27 -7.31 -4.60
C GLY A 168 9.41 -7.03 -3.62
N GLY A 169 9.43 -5.83 -3.05
CA GLY A 169 10.40 -5.44 -2.04
C GLY A 169 10.36 -6.37 -0.82
N ILE A 170 9.19 -6.63 -0.25
CA ILE A 170 9.02 -7.56 0.88
C ILE A 170 9.62 -8.94 0.57
N SER A 171 9.34 -9.49 -0.62
CA SER A 171 9.92 -10.77 -1.05
C SER A 171 11.45 -10.69 -1.19
N GLY A 172 11.99 -9.62 -1.76
CA GLY A 172 13.42 -9.39 -1.84
C GLY A 172 14.09 -9.32 -0.45
N PHE A 173 13.44 -8.65 0.49
CA PHE A 173 13.92 -8.52 1.88
C PHE A 173 13.91 -9.84 2.66
N ALA A 174 13.27 -10.92 2.15
CA ALA A 174 13.38 -12.25 2.73
C ALA A 174 14.84 -12.73 2.84
N TRP A 175 15.75 -12.22 1.98
CA TRP A 175 17.18 -12.49 2.07
C TRP A 175 17.79 -12.11 3.41
N LEU A 176 17.26 -11.09 4.06
CA LEU A 176 17.76 -10.59 5.34
C LEU A 176 17.31 -11.44 6.56
N TYR A 177 16.53 -12.53 6.36
CA TYR A 177 16.05 -13.38 7.44
C TYR A 177 16.81 -14.71 7.52
N ASP A 178 17.60 -14.93 8.59
CA ASP A 178 18.43 -16.13 8.74
C ASP A 178 17.61 -17.40 8.95
N LYS A 179 16.42 -17.27 9.56
CA LYS A 179 15.51 -18.40 9.84
C LYS A 179 14.80 -18.95 8.60
N VAL A 180 14.84 -18.25 7.47
CA VAL A 180 14.31 -18.72 6.19
C VAL A 180 15.37 -19.57 5.50
N ASN A 181 14.99 -20.74 4.96
CA ASN A 181 15.90 -21.62 4.25
C ASN A 181 16.58 -20.90 3.07
N LYS A 182 17.89 -21.13 2.86
CA LYS A 182 18.66 -20.47 1.78
C LYS A 182 18.04 -20.64 0.38
N LYS A 183 17.55 -21.84 0.06
CA LYS A 183 16.90 -22.10 -1.24
C LYS A 183 15.59 -21.33 -1.38
N GLU A 184 14.79 -21.29 -0.30
CA GLU A 184 13.55 -20.51 -0.29
C GLU A 184 13.82 -19.01 -0.37
N ARG A 185 14.87 -18.51 0.33
CA ARG A 185 15.27 -17.10 0.22
C ARG A 185 15.59 -16.69 -1.21
N LEU A 186 16.35 -17.53 -1.94
CA LEU A 186 16.65 -17.26 -3.35
C LEU A 186 15.37 -17.22 -4.19
N LEU A 187 14.44 -18.15 -3.99
CA LEU A 187 13.16 -18.16 -4.66
C LEU A 187 12.35 -16.88 -4.37
N HIS A 188 12.30 -16.46 -3.10
CA HIS A 188 11.61 -15.22 -2.72
C HIS A 188 12.24 -14.00 -3.39
N VAL A 189 13.58 -13.93 -3.46
CA VAL A 189 14.28 -12.84 -4.16
C VAL A 189 13.92 -12.82 -5.65
N ILE A 190 13.95 -13.98 -6.30
CA ILE A 190 13.57 -14.09 -7.73
C ILE A 190 12.14 -13.58 -7.94
N CYS A 191 11.18 -14.05 -7.14
CA CYS A 191 9.79 -13.57 -7.21
C CYS A 191 9.70 -12.06 -6.96
N GLY A 192 10.49 -11.55 -6.01
CA GLY A 192 10.58 -10.12 -5.72
C GLY A 192 11.07 -9.31 -6.92
N VAL A 193 12.14 -9.76 -7.56
CA VAL A 193 12.70 -9.11 -8.76
C VAL A 193 11.69 -9.08 -9.91
N LEU A 194 10.93 -10.16 -10.10
CA LEU A 194 9.86 -10.19 -11.12
C LEU A 194 8.78 -9.13 -10.85
N ALA A 195 8.35 -8.97 -9.60
CA ALA A 195 7.35 -7.96 -9.23
C ALA A 195 7.92 -6.53 -9.33
N LEU A 196 9.18 -6.31 -8.93
CA LEU A 196 9.87 -5.02 -9.10
C LEU A 196 10.01 -4.66 -10.59
N TRP A 197 10.35 -5.61 -11.44
CA TRP A 197 10.35 -5.41 -12.89
C TRP A 197 8.98 -4.95 -13.40
N VAL A 198 7.88 -5.53 -12.88
CA VAL A 198 6.52 -5.08 -13.23
C VAL A 198 6.32 -3.62 -12.82
N ALA A 199 6.71 -3.23 -11.60
CA ALA A 199 6.58 -1.85 -11.13
C ALA A 199 7.32 -0.87 -12.06
N LEU A 200 8.53 -1.21 -12.51
CA LEU A 200 9.27 -0.41 -13.49
C LEU A 200 8.54 -0.33 -14.85
N ARG A 201 7.96 -1.44 -15.31
CA ARG A 201 7.21 -1.47 -16.60
C ARG A 201 5.92 -0.65 -16.58
N THR A 202 5.39 -0.29 -15.41
CA THR A 202 4.22 0.61 -15.32
C THR A 202 4.50 2.03 -15.80
N SER A 203 5.75 2.40 -16.04
CA SER A 203 6.18 3.77 -16.38
C SER A 203 5.77 4.81 -15.33
N CYS A 204 5.53 4.39 -14.10
CA CYS A 204 5.24 5.28 -12.98
C CYS A 204 6.55 5.85 -12.42
N ARG A 205 6.79 7.15 -12.58
CA ARG A 205 8.05 7.80 -12.13
C ARG A 205 8.28 7.62 -10.63
N THR A 206 7.22 7.66 -9.84
CA THR A 206 7.31 7.46 -8.40
C THR A 206 7.82 6.06 -8.07
N ALA A 207 7.51 5.03 -8.88
CA ALA A 207 8.05 3.69 -8.69
C ALA A 207 9.57 3.68 -8.79
N TYR A 208 10.17 4.35 -9.79
CA TYR A 208 11.62 4.41 -9.93
C TYR A 208 12.30 5.00 -8.70
N VAL A 209 11.80 6.16 -8.21
CA VAL A 209 12.35 6.81 -7.02
C VAL A 209 12.18 5.91 -5.78
N SER A 210 11.01 5.32 -5.61
CA SER A 210 10.72 4.48 -4.45
C SER A 210 11.52 3.17 -4.45
N GLU A 211 11.78 2.57 -5.61
CA GLU A 211 12.66 1.40 -5.72
C GLU A 211 14.10 1.73 -5.38
N MET A 212 14.60 2.91 -5.77
CA MET A 212 15.92 3.39 -5.34
C MET A 212 15.98 3.53 -3.82
N VAL A 213 14.95 4.11 -3.20
CA VAL A 213 14.87 4.22 -1.73
C VAL A 213 14.87 2.84 -1.08
N LEU A 214 14.12 1.88 -1.62
CA LEU A 214 14.11 0.50 -1.11
C LEU A 214 15.43 -0.22 -1.32
N ALA A 215 16.12 0.02 -2.45
CA ALA A 215 17.46 -0.54 -2.68
C ALA A 215 18.48 -0.01 -1.67
N VAL A 216 18.47 1.30 -1.41
CA VAL A 216 19.33 1.91 -0.37
C VAL A 216 18.99 1.34 1.01
N LEU A 217 17.71 1.18 1.35
CA LEU A 217 17.28 0.57 2.60
C LEU A 217 17.78 -0.88 2.72
N PHE A 218 17.59 -1.69 1.67
CA PHE A 218 18.04 -3.08 1.64
C PHE A 218 19.57 -3.19 1.86
N CYS A 219 20.33 -2.39 1.13
CA CYS A 219 21.76 -2.33 1.25
C CYS A 219 22.21 -1.86 2.64
N GLY A 220 21.56 -0.83 3.20
CA GLY A 220 21.85 -0.33 4.54
C GLY A 220 21.60 -1.37 5.64
N LEU A 221 20.48 -2.10 5.55
CA LEU A 221 20.18 -3.19 6.48
C LEU A 221 21.12 -4.38 6.30
N GLY A 222 21.50 -4.71 5.06
CA GLY A 222 22.50 -5.73 4.75
C GLY A 222 23.87 -5.37 5.31
N TYR A 223 24.31 -4.12 5.16
CA TYR A 223 25.53 -3.63 5.78
C TYR A 223 25.48 -3.76 7.31
N ARG A 224 24.39 -3.31 7.93
CA ARG A 224 24.23 -3.39 9.39
C ARG A 224 24.27 -4.84 9.90
N LYS A 225 23.61 -5.75 9.18
CA LYS A 225 23.45 -7.14 9.61
C LYS A 225 24.66 -8.01 9.31
N TYR A 226 25.15 -7.94 8.06
CA TYR A 226 26.20 -8.84 7.55
C TYR A 226 27.55 -8.19 7.44
N ARG A 227 27.68 -6.91 7.80
CA ARG A 227 28.90 -6.12 7.64
C ARG A 227 29.41 -6.13 6.21
N TRP A 228 28.50 -6.08 5.23
CA TRP A 228 28.88 -6.04 3.82
C TRP A 228 29.85 -4.88 3.56
N PRO A 229 30.94 -5.11 2.83
CA PRO A 229 31.82 -4.04 2.43
C PRO A 229 31.07 -2.94 1.67
N LEU A 230 31.46 -1.68 1.86
CA LEU A 230 30.81 -0.53 1.24
C LEU A 230 30.70 -0.64 -0.28
N HIS A 231 31.70 -1.26 -0.94
CA HIS A 231 31.67 -1.47 -2.38
C HIS A 231 30.50 -2.36 -2.84
N TRP A 232 30.07 -3.37 -2.05
CA TRP A 232 28.88 -4.17 -2.37
C TRP A 232 27.60 -3.34 -2.25
N LEU A 233 27.55 -2.43 -1.28
CA LEU A 233 26.45 -1.47 -1.16
C LEU A 233 26.35 -0.59 -2.42
N LEU A 234 27.47 0.01 -2.81
CA LEU A 234 27.53 0.87 -4.00
C LEU A 234 27.22 0.09 -5.28
N LEU A 235 27.74 -1.13 -5.41
CA LEU A 235 27.48 -2.02 -6.54
C LEU A 235 25.99 -2.39 -6.61
N GLY A 236 25.34 -2.68 -5.49
CA GLY A 236 23.91 -3.01 -5.43
C GLY A 236 23.04 -1.84 -5.88
N VAL A 237 23.32 -0.63 -5.39
CA VAL A 237 22.62 0.58 -5.81
C VAL A 237 22.87 0.88 -7.29
N ALA A 238 24.11 0.74 -7.76
CA ALA A 238 24.47 0.93 -9.16
C ALA A 238 23.77 -0.09 -10.08
N ALA A 239 23.65 -1.36 -9.64
CA ALA A 239 22.97 -2.39 -10.39
C ALA A 239 21.46 -2.09 -10.53
N VAL A 240 20.80 -1.60 -9.47
CA VAL A 240 19.40 -1.18 -9.54
C VAL A 240 19.25 0.01 -10.47
N ALA A 241 20.14 1.02 -10.38
CA ALA A 241 20.13 2.17 -11.28
C ALA A 241 20.35 1.75 -12.73
N ALA A 242 21.31 0.85 -13.01
CA ALA A 242 21.55 0.31 -14.33
C ALA A 242 20.35 -0.47 -14.89
N LEU A 243 19.67 -1.27 -14.05
CA LEU A 243 18.45 -1.97 -14.42
C LEU A 243 17.33 -0.97 -14.80
N MET A 244 17.16 0.09 -14.01
CA MET A 244 16.20 1.16 -14.31
C MET A 244 16.49 1.81 -15.66
N VAL A 245 17.77 2.17 -15.90
CA VAL A 245 18.21 2.75 -17.19
C VAL A 245 17.95 1.76 -18.32
N ALA A 246 18.28 0.48 -18.15
CA ALA A 246 18.04 -0.55 -19.15
C ALA A 246 16.55 -0.69 -19.49
N VAL A 247 15.67 -0.72 -18.48
CA VAL A 247 14.20 -0.78 -18.69
C VAL A 247 13.71 0.45 -19.46
N VAL A 248 14.22 1.62 -19.14
CA VAL A 248 13.89 2.87 -19.87
C VAL A 248 14.36 2.79 -21.32
N LEU A 249 15.63 2.44 -21.55
CA LEU A 249 16.21 2.37 -22.90
C LEU A 249 15.58 1.27 -23.77
N CYS A 250 15.24 0.13 -23.18
CA CYS A 250 14.57 -0.96 -23.89
C CYS A 250 13.05 -0.73 -24.09
N SER A 251 12.54 0.44 -23.68
CA SER A 251 11.14 0.81 -23.83
C SER A 251 11.04 2.18 -24.50
N PRO A 252 11.19 2.25 -25.84
CA PRO A 252 11.20 3.52 -26.59
C PRO A 252 9.99 4.40 -26.28
N GLU A 253 8.82 3.77 -26.13
CA GLU A 253 7.56 4.45 -25.81
C GLU A 253 7.57 5.10 -24.43
N VAL A 254 8.26 4.48 -23.44
CA VAL A 254 8.50 5.07 -22.12
C VAL A 254 9.43 6.26 -22.23
N THR A 255 10.46 6.12 -23.07
CA THR A 255 11.47 7.18 -23.29
C THR A 255 10.85 8.40 -23.97
N GLU A 256 10.12 8.22 -25.06
CA GLU A 256 9.46 9.32 -25.76
C GLU A 256 8.33 9.97 -24.94
N SER A 257 7.47 9.16 -24.32
CA SER A 257 6.32 9.68 -23.60
C SER A 257 6.67 10.33 -22.26
N ARG A 258 7.79 9.94 -21.62
CA ARG A 258 8.11 10.34 -20.25
C ARG A 258 9.38 11.16 -20.12
N PHE A 259 10.46 10.79 -20.81
CA PHE A 259 11.74 11.49 -20.72
C PHE A 259 11.88 12.58 -21.77
N GLY A 260 11.31 12.43 -22.98
CA GLY A 260 11.26 13.49 -23.99
C GLY A 260 10.49 14.74 -23.54
N ARG A 261 9.68 14.64 -22.48
CA ARG A 261 8.94 15.76 -21.88
C ARG A 261 9.60 16.40 -20.66
N ILE A 262 10.80 15.97 -20.27
CA ILE A 262 11.50 16.53 -19.09
C ILE A 262 11.72 18.04 -19.25
N THR A 263 12.14 18.49 -20.44
CA THR A 263 12.31 19.91 -20.74
C THR A 263 11.00 20.68 -20.58
N THR A 264 9.89 20.15 -21.09
CA THR A 264 8.56 20.76 -20.95
C THR A 264 8.08 20.80 -19.49
N GLU A 265 8.49 19.85 -18.68
CA GLU A 265 8.12 19.80 -17.27
C GLU A 265 8.99 20.69 -16.39
N VAL A 266 10.28 20.85 -16.73
CA VAL A 266 11.17 21.82 -16.09
C VAL A 266 10.74 23.24 -16.43
N THR A 267 10.40 23.53 -17.69
CA THR A 267 9.83 24.83 -18.06
C THR A 267 8.50 25.07 -17.36
N GLY A 268 7.67 24.02 -17.18
CA GLY A 268 6.45 24.09 -16.40
C GLY A 268 6.66 24.51 -14.94
N PHE A 269 7.76 24.08 -14.31
CA PHE A 269 8.15 24.51 -12.97
C PHE A 269 8.55 26.00 -12.93
N ILE A 270 9.24 26.48 -13.96
CA ILE A 270 9.64 27.88 -14.09
C ILE A 270 8.40 28.77 -14.32
N ASP A 271 7.46 28.32 -15.16
CA ASP A 271 6.21 29.02 -15.43
C ASP A 271 5.30 29.14 -14.21
N LEU A 272 5.33 28.16 -13.30
CA LEU A 272 4.62 28.24 -12.02
C LEU A 272 5.12 29.39 -11.16
N LYS A 273 6.43 29.65 -11.14
CA LYS A 273 7.02 30.83 -10.46
C LYS A 273 6.56 32.15 -11.08
N SER A 274 6.19 32.16 -12.36
CA SER A 274 5.65 33.32 -13.08
C SER A 274 4.12 33.44 -12.99
N GLY A 275 3.43 32.58 -12.20
CA GLY A 275 1.98 32.57 -12.04
C GLY A 275 1.21 31.90 -13.20
N LYS A 276 1.91 31.23 -14.11
CA LYS A 276 1.28 30.50 -15.22
C LYS A 276 1.17 29.02 -14.90
N THR A 277 -0.03 28.49 -14.80
CA THR A 277 -0.27 27.05 -14.64
C THR A 277 -0.01 26.33 -15.97
N THR A 278 0.88 25.35 -15.94
CA THR A 278 1.16 24.53 -17.13
C THR A 278 0.32 23.26 -17.11
N ALA A 279 -0.07 22.79 -18.29
CA ALA A 279 -0.78 21.51 -18.46
C ALA A 279 0.10 20.26 -18.22
N SER A 280 1.32 20.41 -17.66
CA SER A 280 2.18 19.28 -17.33
C SER A 280 1.72 18.59 -16.04
N SER A 281 1.93 17.29 -15.95
CA SER A 281 1.55 16.49 -14.76
C SER A 281 2.25 16.98 -13.48
N ILE A 282 3.50 17.44 -13.56
CA ILE A 282 4.24 18.01 -12.42
C ILE A 282 3.72 19.41 -12.10
N GLY A 283 3.52 20.25 -13.13
CA GLY A 283 3.00 21.59 -12.96
C GLY A 283 1.64 21.60 -12.27
N LEU A 284 0.72 20.71 -12.68
CA LEU A 284 -0.58 20.57 -12.03
C LEU A 284 -0.45 20.17 -10.54
N ARG A 285 0.39 19.18 -10.23
CA ARG A 285 0.60 18.75 -8.82
C ARG A 285 1.14 19.88 -7.97
N LEU A 286 2.15 20.60 -8.45
CA LEU A 286 2.73 21.72 -7.73
C LEU A 286 1.72 22.86 -7.53
N ALA A 287 0.91 23.16 -8.55
CA ALA A 287 -0.17 24.15 -8.42
C ALA A 287 -1.21 23.71 -7.38
N MET A 288 -1.61 22.43 -7.38
CA MET A 288 -2.53 21.89 -6.37
C MET A 288 -1.93 21.95 -4.97
N TRP A 289 -0.65 21.62 -4.80
CA TRP A 289 0.03 21.72 -3.51
C TRP A 289 0.13 23.16 -3.03
N GLN A 290 0.48 24.09 -3.92
CA GLN A 290 0.48 25.50 -3.60
C GLN A 290 -0.90 25.98 -3.16
N ALA A 291 -1.97 25.69 -3.93
CA ALA A 291 -3.33 26.05 -3.59
C ALA A 291 -3.78 25.45 -2.25
N ALA A 292 -3.42 24.18 -1.99
CA ALA A 292 -3.69 23.55 -0.71
C ALA A 292 -3.05 24.30 0.46
N LEU A 293 -1.75 24.66 0.31
CA LEU A 293 -0.97 25.31 1.38
C LEU A 293 -1.36 26.78 1.59
N THR A 294 -1.74 27.50 0.52
CA THR A 294 -2.03 28.96 0.61
C THR A 294 -3.51 29.28 0.78
N GLU A 295 -4.41 28.47 0.23
CA GLU A 295 -5.84 28.79 0.18
C GLU A 295 -6.72 27.91 1.07
N ILE A 296 -6.44 26.59 1.13
CA ILE A 296 -7.32 25.63 1.79
C ILE A 296 -6.90 25.44 3.25
N ILE A 297 -5.66 25.03 3.49
CA ILE A 297 -5.15 24.70 4.82
C ILE A 297 -5.25 25.87 5.79
N PRO A 298 -4.93 27.12 5.43
CA PRO A 298 -5.08 28.23 6.38
C PRO A 298 -6.53 28.49 6.82
N LYS A 299 -7.49 28.25 5.93
CA LYS A 299 -8.93 28.44 6.23
C LYS A 299 -9.53 27.27 7.03
N HIS A 300 -8.98 26.07 6.87
CA HIS A 300 -9.50 24.83 7.47
C HIS A 300 -8.43 24.11 8.31
N PHE A 301 -7.58 24.85 9.01
CA PHE A 301 -6.36 24.37 9.66
C PHE A 301 -6.59 23.22 10.65
N TRP A 302 -7.61 23.31 11.52
CA TRP A 302 -7.79 22.35 12.61
C TRP A 302 -8.45 21.04 12.19
N PHE A 303 -9.50 21.10 11.36
CA PHE A 303 -10.39 19.97 11.07
C PHE A 303 -10.54 19.65 9.58
N GLY A 304 -9.88 20.39 8.69
CA GLY A 304 -9.94 20.19 7.26
C GLY A 304 -11.30 20.51 6.64
N VAL A 305 -11.53 20.01 5.41
CA VAL A 305 -12.77 20.22 4.63
C VAL A 305 -13.70 18.99 4.65
N GLY A 306 -13.33 17.91 5.33
CA GLY A 306 -14.05 16.63 5.33
C GLY A 306 -13.59 15.73 4.18
N GLU A 307 -14.18 15.89 3.01
CA GLU A 307 -13.75 15.16 1.81
C GLU A 307 -13.12 16.10 0.78
N VAL A 308 -12.17 15.57 0.00
CA VAL A 308 -11.54 16.34 -1.10
C VAL A 308 -12.56 16.70 -2.18
N SER A 309 -13.65 15.93 -2.31
CA SER A 309 -14.78 16.25 -3.17
C SER A 309 -15.45 17.59 -2.83
N ASN A 310 -15.30 18.09 -1.61
CA ASN A 310 -15.79 19.41 -1.19
C ASN A 310 -14.90 20.57 -1.69
N VAL A 311 -13.74 20.27 -2.31
CA VAL A 311 -12.85 21.27 -2.86
C VAL A 311 -13.23 21.58 -4.29
N ASP A 312 -13.58 22.82 -4.58
CA ASP A 312 -13.80 23.28 -5.94
C ASP A 312 -12.47 23.59 -6.64
N PHE A 313 -11.88 22.59 -7.28
CA PHE A 313 -10.63 22.76 -8.04
C PHE A 313 -10.79 23.73 -9.21
N VAL A 314 -11.99 23.94 -9.76
CA VAL A 314 -12.21 24.88 -10.86
C VAL A 314 -12.04 26.31 -10.37
N SER A 315 -12.56 26.65 -9.20
CA SER A 315 -12.44 27.98 -8.61
C SER A 315 -10.99 28.29 -8.15
N LEU A 316 -10.23 27.26 -7.73
CA LEU A 316 -8.84 27.41 -7.32
C LEU A 316 -7.92 27.76 -8.49
N PHE A 317 -8.30 27.49 -9.73
CA PHE A 317 -7.47 27.71 -10.92
C PHE A 317 -8.20 28.55 -11.99
N PRO A 318 -8.64 29.79 -11.69
CA PRO A 318 -9.48 30.57 -12.59
C PRO A 318 -8.80 30.96 -13.91
N HIS A 319 -7.46 31.05 -13.90
CA HIS A 319 -6.65 31.49 -15.06
C HIS A 319 -5.90 30.33 -15.74
N THR A 320 -6.24 29.08 -15.43
CA THR A 320 -5.58 27.92 -16.02
C THR A 320 -6.03 27.65 -17.45
N LYS A 321 -5.12 27.11 -18.27
CA LYS A 321 -5.44 26.54 -19.59
C LYS A 321 -5.90 25.08 -19.50
N ILE A 322 -5.98 24.51 -18.29
CA ILE A 322 -6.42 23.12 -18.06
C ILE A 322 -7.94 23.08 -18.24
N ASP A 323 -8.43 22.01 -18.89
CA ASP A 323 -9.86 21.80 -19.07
C ASP A 323 -10.58 21.75 -17.71
N LYS A 324 -11.62 22.57 -17.59
CA LYS A 324 -12.46 22.65 -16.38
C LYS A 324 -13.15 21.33 -16.07
N ASN A 325 -13.53 20.57 -17.10
CA ASN A 325 -14.13 19.23 -16.90
C ASN A 325 -13.10 18.27 -16.27
N PHE A 326 -11.84 18.36 -16.68
CA PHE A 326 -10.78 17.58 -16.04
C PHE A 326 -10.54 18.01 -14.59
N LEU A 327 -10.50 19.33 -14.30
CA LEU A 327 -10.35 19.82 -12.93
C LEU A 327 -11.48 19.36 -12.00
N SER A 328 -12.72 19.31 -12.49
CA SER A 328 -13.86 18.82 -11.71
C SER A 328 -13.80 17.31 -11.40
N THR A 329 -12.96 16.55 -12.09
CA THR A 329 -12.76 15.12 -11.82
C THR A 329 -11.67 14.83 -10.78
N LEU A 330 -10.92 15.85 -10.34
CA LEU A 330 -9.86 15.67 -9.37
C LEU A 330 -10.44 15.31 -7.99
N GLN A 331 -9.90 14.23 -7.40
CA GLN A 331 -10.37 13.69 -6.12
C GLN A 331 -9.26 13.67 -5.06
N HIS A 332 -8.05 14.13 -5.38
CA HIS A 332 -6.92 14.10 -4.45
C HIS A 332 -5.78 15.01 -4.94
N PHE A 333 -4.89 15.38 -4.01
CA PHE A 333 -3.78 16.31 -4.25
C PHE A 333 -2.49 15.62 -4.73
N HIS A 334 -2.49 14.34 -5.05
CA HIS A 334 -1.30 13.56 -5.42
C HIS A 334 -0.14 13.70 -4.41
N ASN A 335 -0.45 13.84 -3.15
CA ASN A 335 0.47 13.81 -2.02
C ASN A 335 -0.33 13.40 -0.78
N GLU A 336 0.08 12.31 -0.14
CA GLU A 336 -0.63 11.74 1.01
C GLU A 336 -0.73 12.73 2.18
N GLY A 337 0.39 13.40 2.52
CA GLY A 337 0.43 14.34 3.64
C GLY A 337 -0.48 15.53 3.44
N ILE A 338 -0.44 16.14 2.26
CA ILE A 338 -1.32 17.28 1.92
C ILE A 338 -2.77 16.81 1.92
N ASN A 339 -3.03 15.65 1.34
CA ASN A 339 -4.39 15.12 1.27
C ASN A 339 -4.99 14.85 2.66
N ILE A 340 -4.23 14.23 3.57
CA ILE A 340 -4.62 14.02 4.97
C ILE A 340 -4.88 15.36 5.66
N PHE A 341 -4.01 16.36 5.44
CA PHE A 341 -4.16 17.65 6.06
C PHE A 341 -5.40 18.41 5.55
N VAL A 342 -5.62 18.39 4.24
CA VAL A 342 -6.80 19.03 3.64
C VAL A 342 -8.09 18.37 4.12
N THR A 343 -8.14 17.04 4.20
CA THR A 343 -9.37 16.32 4.61
C THR A 343 -9.70 16.48 6.08
N GLY A 344 -8.73 16.33 6.98
CA GLY A 344 -8.99 16.28 8.43
C GLY A 344 -8.21 17.28 9.27
N GLY A 345 -7.54 18.24 8.63
CA GLY A 345 -6.77 19.29 9.29
C GLY A 345 -5.58 18.76 10.09
N LEU A 346 -5.08 19.62 10.97
CA LEU A 346 -3.98 19.27 11.86
C LEU A 346 -4.31 18.05 12.75
N LEU A 347 -5.57 17.90 13.16
CA LEU A 347 -5.99 16.80 14.03
C LEU A 347 -5.77 15.43 13.38
N LEU A 348 -6.23 15.25 12.14
CA LEU A 348 -6.03 14.00 11.40
C LEU A 348 -4.55 13.81 11.02
N PHE A 349 -3.88 14.89 10.59
CA PHE A 349 -2.47 14.86 10.20
C PHE A 349 -1.56 14.38 11.35
N VAL A 350 -1.73 14.92 12.55
CA VAL A 350 -0.96 14.52 13.74
C VAL A 350 -1.29 13.08 14.13
N SER A 351 -2.56 12.69 14.08
CA SER A 351 -2.99 11.32 14.41
C SER A 351 -2.45 10.28 13.44
N ALA A 352 -2.47 10.57 12.13
CA ALA A 352 -1.95 9.70 11.09
C ALA A 352 -0.42 9.54 11.20
N ASN A 353 0.30 10.65 11.40
CA ASN A 353 1.75 10.62 11.62
C ASN A 353 2.10 9.90 12.94
N GLY A 354 1.31 10.10 14.00
CA GLY A 354 1.46 9.35 15.25
C GLY A 354 1.29 7.86 15.08
N LEU A 355 0.31 7.41 14.29
CA LEU A 355 0.16 6.01 13.90
C LEU A 355 1.38 5.53 13.11
N LEU A 356 1.81 6.29 12.09
CA LEU A 356 2.96 5.95 11.26
C LEU A 356 4.25 5.82 12.10
N CYS A 357 4.51 6.72 13.01
CA CYS A 357 5.65 6.64 13.95
C CYS A 357 5.60 5.35 14.79
N ARG A 358 4.42 4.98 15.32
CA ARG A 358 4.26 3.73 16.09
C ARG A 358 4.47 2.49 15.22
N LEU A 359 4.03 2.52 13.96
CA LEU A 359 4.29 1.45 13.00
C LEU A 359 5.79 1.32 12.72
N PHE A 360 6.50 2.44 12.49
CA PHE A 360 7.95 2.43 12.32
C PHE A 360 8.69 1.91 13.54
N GLN A 361 8.30 2.30 14.75
CA GLN A 361 8.88 1.77 15.99
C GLN A 361 8.76 0.24 16.06
N ARG A 362 7.60 -0.32 15.68
CA ARG A 362 7.38 -1.77 15.63
C ARG A 362 8.17 -2.46 14.53
N ALA A 363 8.28 -1.80 13.38
CA ALA A 363 8.97 -2.34 12.20
C ALA A 363 10.49 -2.24 12.27
N TRP A 364 11.05 -1.48 13.22
CA TRP A 364 12.49 -1.12 13.24
C TRP A 364 13.46 -2.31 13.18
N SER A 365 13.09 -3.42 13.80
CA SER A 365 13.85 -4.68 13.77
C SER A 365 13.44 -5.65 12.68
N GLU A 366 12.41 -5.31 11.90
CA GLU A 366 11.75 -6.22 10.94
C GLU A 366 11.89 -5.70 9.51
N PRO A 367 12.92 -6.17 8.76
CA PRO A 367 13.23 -5.63 7.43
C PRO A 367 12.06 -5.61 6.45
N ALA A 368 11.21 -6.64 6.42
CA ALA A 368 10.05 -6.70 5.54
C ALA A 368 9.00 -5.61 5.88
N MET A 369 8.82 -5.32 7.16
CA MET A 369 7.90 -4.27 7.60
C MET A 369 8.45 -2.87 7.38
N LEU A 370 9.77 -2.69 7.53
CA LEU A 370 10.43 -1.45 7.12
C LEU A 370 10.29 -1.22 5.63
N CYS A 371 10.45 -2.25 4.79
CA CYS A 371 10.22 -2.18 3.36
C CYS A 371 8.78 -1.70 3.05
N LEU A 372 7.78 -2.32 3.69
CA LEU A 372 6.38 -1.93 3.53
C LEU A 372 6.16 -0.44 3.87
N LEU A 373 6.63 0.01 5.03
CA LEU A 373 6.40 1.38 5.50
C LEU A 373 7.19 2.41 4.69
N VAL A 374 8.48 2.17 4.45
CA VAL A 374 9.34 3.07 3.67
C VAL A 374 8.84 3.17 2.23
N GLY A 375 8.49 2.04 1.60
CA GLY A 375 7.90 2.01 0.27
C GLY A 375 6.60 2.80 0.19
N THR A 376 5.71 2.63 1.18
CA THR A 376 4.45 3.36 1.26
C THR A 376 4.66 4.87 1.42
N VAL A 377 5.56 5.28 2.31
CA VAL A 377 5.88 6.71 2.52
C VAL A 377 6.52 7.31 1.27
N ALA A 378 7.51 6.63 0.68
CA ALA A 378 8.18 7.11 -0.53
C ALA A 378 7.19 7.32 -1.68
N PHE A 379 6.25 6.39 -1.85
CA PHE A 379 5.21 6.52 -2.86
C PHE A 379 4.19 7.61 -2.52
N GLY A 380 3.81 7.73 -1.25
CA GLY A 380 2.88 8.73 -0.73
C GLY A 380 3.36 10.18 -0.88
N MET A 381 4.66 10.40 -1.10
CA MET A 381 5.21 11.74 -1.38
C MET A 381 4.67 12.36 -2.67
N THR A 382 4.28 11.56 -3.65
CA THR A 382 3.83 12.03 -4.96
C THR A 382 2.53 11.40 -5.45
N GLU A 383 1.96 10.51 -4.67
CA GLU A 383 0.67 9.87 -4.92
C GLU A 383 -0.07 9.67 -3.60
N VAL A 384 -1.30 9.18 -3.69
CA VAL A 384 -2.13 8.86 -2.52
C VAL A 384 -2.23 7.35 -2.42
N THR A 385 -1.67 6.76 -1.36
CA THR A 385 -1.62 5.31 -1.17
C THR A 385 -2.61 4.83 -0.12
N TRP A 386 -2.67 5.50 1.02
CA TRP A 386 -3.54 5.12 2.14
C TRP A 386 -5.00 5.42 1.88
N LEU A 387 -5.30 6.49 1.13
CA LEU A 387 -6.66 6.84 0.76
C LEU A 387 -7.17 6.05 -0.46
N HIS A 388 -6.29 5.33 -1.17
CA HIS A 388 -6.73 4.35 -2.14
C HIS A 388 -7.14 3.06 -1.46
N LYS A 389 -8.43 2.75 -1.51
CA LYS A 389 -9.01 1.56 -0.88
C LYS A 389 -8.21 0.28 -1.16
N ASN A 390 -7.80 0.06 -2.41
CA ASN A 390 -7.07 -1.14 -2.81
C ASN A 390 -5.67 -1.19 -2.18
N CYS A 391 -4.94 -0.07 -2.15
CA CYS A 391 -3.65 0.01 -1.47
C CYS A 391 -3.82 -0.17 0.05
N PHE A 392 -4.78 0.49 0.66
CA PHE A 392 -5.06 0.37 2.09
C PHE A 392 -5.34 -1.08 2.51
N LEU A 393 -6.21 -1.77 1.76
CA LEU A 393 -6.55 -3.17 2.04
C LEU A 393 -5.33 -4.08 1.91
N MET A 394 -4.52 -3.88 0.87
CA MET A 394 -3.28 -4.63 0.67
C MET A 394 -2.29 -4.38 1.83
N LEU A 395 -1.96 -3.12 2.10
CA LEU A 395 -0.98 -2.73 3.12
C LEU A 395 -1.39 -3.25 4.51
N THR A 396 -2.66 -3.08 4.86
CA THR A 396 -3.20 -3.54 6.15
C THR A 396 -3.18 -5.07 6.26
N SER A 397 -3.58 -5.79 5.20
CA SER A 397 -3.55 -7.25 5.20
C SER A 397 -2.13 -7.81 5.31
N VAL A 398 -1.18 -7.24 4.56
CA VAL A 398 0.24 -7.63 4.62
C VAL A 398 0.81 -7.40 6.02
N TRP A 399 0.55 -6.22 6.62
CA TRP A 399 0.96 -5.90 7.97
C TRP A 399 0.44 -6.92 9.00
N LEU A 400 -0.88 -7.16 8.98
CA LEU A 400 -1.54 -8.03 9.94
C LEU A 400 -1.10 -9.50 9.78
N LEU A 401 -0.96 -10.00 8.56
CA LEU A 401 -0.45 -11.37 8.31
C LEU A 401 0.98 -11.53 8.81
N TYR A 402 1.83 -10.53 8.59
CA TYR A 402 3.19 -10.55 9.11
C TYR A 402 3.23 -10.54 10.64
N GLU A 403 2.45 -9.69 11.28
CA GLU A 403 2.32 -9.63 12.76
C GLU A 403 1.85 -10.97 13.34
N CYS A 404 0.86 -11.63 12.69
CA CYS A 404 0.42 -12.98 13.06
C CYS A 404 1.55 -14.01 12.95
N ALA A 405 2.28 -13.99 11.82
CA ALA A 405 3.38 -14.92 11.56
C ALA A 405 4.57 -14.71 12.53
N SER A 406 4.82 -13.47 12.92
CA SER A 406 5.94 -13.09 13.79
C SER A 406 5.70 -13.39 15.26
N SER A 407 4.44 -13.30 15.72
CA SER A 407 4.07 -13.52 17.12
C SER A 407 4.46 -14.92 17.64
N LYS A 408 4.58 -15.90 16.75
CA LYS A 408 4.92 -17.30 17.09
C LYS A 408 6.40 -17.61 17.06
N SER A 409 7.20 -16.80 16.37
CA SER A 409 8.65 -17.02 16.31
C SER A 409 9.37 -16.63 17.61
N SER A 410 8.67 -15.94 18.52
CA SER A 410 9.20 -15.45 19.80
C SER A 410 8.81 -16.32 21.00
N SER A 411 7.87 -17.28 20.87
CA SER A 411 7.61 -18.22 21.95
C SER A 411 8.77 -19.24 22.02
N PRO A 412 9.42 -19.47 23.18
CA PRO A 412 10.34 -20.57 23.36
C PRO A 412 9.58 -21.86 22.99
N LYS A 413 10.23 -22.73 22.20
CA LYS A 413 9.74 -24.10 22.04
C LYS A 413 9.93 -24.76 23.42
N GLU A 414 8.82 -24.94 24.15
CA GLU A 414 8.79 -25.83 25.30
C GLU A 414 9.16 -27.26 24.90
#